data_7b9459ce6d76e5331d8cd2f43c19905c
#
_entry.id   7b9459ce6d76e5331d8cd2f43c19905c
#
_cell.length_a   1.000
_cell.length_b   1.000
_cell.length_c   1.000
_cell.angle_alpha   90.00
_cell.angle_beta   90.00
_cell.angle_gamma   90.00
#
_symmetry.space_group_name_H-M   'P 1'
#
loop_
_entity.id
_entity.type
_entity.pdbx_description
1 polymer ?
#
loop_
_entity_poly.entity_id
_entity_poly.type
_entity_poly.pdbx_seq_one_letter_code
_entity_poly.pdbx_strand_id
1 'polypeptide(L)'
;MKQKCKSLFCALLCLVLMCATVFPVWAATTAPAFGTDVSQHNGKGVDYTAWKKAGKTFTMIRMSYGNDHLDPQFWDNVNAAEAAGVPFGVYHYSYAFNTKEATIEANYVKSVLAQMKGKYKYFVLPVAYDLEDQLILNNSNKKTIIQHAITFCDAIRAAGYTPMVYANLNWFTNYLDVQTLHSKGYKLWYANWQPKTTDFSAPVQIGKTGVYADIWQYAEGDMAAGVPDYNVLWDFKALAHVYSGKVIAQPTCTAYGKTKYTCTQCGDSYTVANIKPKGHSYKSQLTKATTAKDGQIYKKCSVCGAVTGKTVIAKASNIKLNKTAYTYNGKVQKPSVTVKNSKGKALKNGTDYTVSYPKGMKNVGKYTVKVSLKGNYSGSKSMTYNINPKGTSVSKVTAAKKGFKVTWKKQATQTTGYQVQYSTS
;
A
#
# COMPACT_ATOMS: atom_id res chain seq x y z
N MET A 1 -45.88 -61.86 -7.76
CA MET A 1 -44.49 -62.36 -7.77
C MET A 1 -43.54 -61.16 -7.60
N LYS A 2 -42.86 -61.16 -6.46
CA LYS A 2 -41.95 -60.05 -6.07
C LYS A 2 -40.56 -60.36 -6.56
N GLN A 3 -39.96 -59.52 -7.39
CA GLN A 3 -38.56 -59.62 -7.71
C GLN A 3 -37.81 -58.44 -7.08
N LYS A 4 -36.94 -58.76 -6.16
CA LYS A 4 -36.06 -57.80 -5.45
C LYS A 4 -34.91 -57.43 -6.36
N CYS A 5 -34.77 -56.15 -6.68
CA CYS A 5 -33.57 -55.60 -7.33
C CYS A 5 -32.59 -55.22 -6.22
N LYS A 6 -31.45 -55.93 -6.17
CA LYS A 6 -30.32 -55.58 -5.28
C LYS A 6 -29.52 -54.51 -5.99
N SER A 7 -29.51 -53.31 -5.44
CA SER A 7 -28.58 -52.25 -5.84
C SER A 7 -27.16 -52.51 -5.29
N LEU A 8 -26.26 -52.74 -6.20
CA LEU A 8 -24.82 -52.83 -5.93
C LEU A 8 -24.27 -51.43 -5.69
N PHE A 9 -23.99 -51.09 -4.44
CA PHE A 9 -23.26 -49.87 -4.09
C PHE A 9 -21.80 -50.12 -4.38
N CYS A 10 -21.31 -49.58 -5.49
CA CYS A 10 -19.89 -49.53 -5.82
C CYS A 10 -19.25 -48.43 -5.02
N ALA A 11 -18.69 -48.74 -3.85
CA ALA A 11 -17.86 -47.83 -3.08
C ALA A 11 -16.53 -47.63 -3.82
N LEU A 12 -16.41 -46.54 -4.59
CA LEU A 12 -15.16 -46.09 -5.17
C LEU A 12 -14.31 -45.52 -4.02
N LEU A 13 -13.42 -46.36 -3.49
CA LEU A 13 -12.41 -45.97 -2.51
C LEU A 13 -11.38 -45.12 -3.25
N CYS A 14 -11.55 -43.77 -3.29
CA CYS A 14 -10.50 -42.88 -3.68
C CYS A 14 -9.39 -42.96 -2.62
N LEU A 15 -8.38 -43.79 -2.91
CA LEU A 15 -7.10 -43.74 -2.24
C LEU A 15 -6.41 -42.44 -2.64
N VAL A 16 -6.69 -41.36 -1.87
CA VAL A 16 -5.82 -40.18 -1.88
C VAL A 16 -4.51 -40.63 -1.26
N LEU A 17 -3.53 -40.98 -2.11
CA LEU A 17 -2.14 -41.00 -1.69
C LEU A 17 -1.77 -39.59 -1.25
N MET A 18 -2.01 -39.25 0.02
CA MET A 18 -1.24 -38.20 0.66
C MET A 18 0.22 -38.65 0.60
N CYS A 19 0.99 -38.15 -0.35
CA CYS A 19 2.43 -38.08 -0.20
C CYS A 19 2.68 -37.20 1.03
N ALA A 20 2.61 -37.84 2.20
CA ALA A 20 3.19 -37.27 3.41
C ALA A 20 4.68 -37.13 3.10
N THR A 21 5.10 -35.92 2.74
CA THR A 21 6.52 -35.58 2.76
C THR A 21 6.95 -35.78 4.22
N VAL A 22 7.52 -36.94 4.51
CA VAL A 22 8.12 -37.23 5.79
C VAL A 22 9.33 -36.30 5.89
N PHE A 23 9.14 -35.16 6.51
CA PHE A 23 10.26 -34.33 6.90
C PHE A 23 11.07 -35.09 7.94
N PRO A 24 12.40 -35.06 7.89
CA PRO A 24 13.21 -35.69 8.90
C PRO A 24 12.86 -35.07 10.26
N VAL A 25 12.32 -35.90 11.16
CA VAL A 25 12.19 -35.53 12.56
C VAL A 25 13.60 -35.59 13.16
N TRP A 26 14.19 -34.42 13.35
CA TRP A 26 15.48 -34.31 14.03
C TRP A 26 15.25 -34.62 15.51
N ALA A 27 15.80 -35.71 15.98
CA ALA A 27 15.79 -36.04 17.40
C ALA A 27 16.46 -34.88 18.16
N ALA A 28 15.87 -34.51 19.29
CA ALA A 28 16.51 -33.56 20.20
C ALA A 28 17.79 -34.26 20.73
N THR A 29 18.93 -33.88 20.15
CA THR A 29 20.22 -34.32 20.68
C THR A 29 20.58 -33.35 21.79
N THR A 30 20.82 -33.85 22.98
CA THR A 30 21.44 -33.13 24.12
C THR A 30 22.92 -32.89 23.88
N ALA A 31 23.49 -33.45 22.83
CA ALA A 31 24.87 -33.31 22.44
C ALA A 31 25.03 -32.17 21.37
N PRO A 32 26.13 -31.43 21.43
CA PRO A 32 26.41 -30.39 20.43
C PRO A 32 26.55 -30.98 19.03
N ALA A 33 26.02 -30.26 18.04
CA ALA A 33 26.12 -30.59 16.64
C ALA A 33 27.31 -29.84 16.02
N PHE A 34 28.18 -30.53 15.29
CA PHE A 34 29.35 -29.96 14.64
C PHE A 34 29.07 -29.72 13.16
N GLY A 35 29.49 -28.59 12.64
CA GLY A 35 29.25 -28.19 11.27
C GLY A 35 30.40 -27.38 10.69
N THR A 36 30.13 -26.83 9.51
CA THR A 36 31.06 -26.00 8.76
C THR A 36 30.32 -24.81 8.19
N ASP A 37 31.06 -23.80 7.71
CA ASP A 37 30.51 -22.86 6.75
C ASP A 37 31.40 -22.81 5.51
N VAL A 38 30.77 -22.48 4.37
CA VAL A 38 31.42 -22.57 3.06
C VAL A 38 31.00 -21.41 2.16
N SER A 39 31.92 -21.08 1.25
CA SER A 39 31.74 -20.10 0.18
C SER A 39 32.50 -20.51 -1.06
N GLN A 40 32.54 -19.66 -2.07
CA GLN A 40 33.39 -19.83 -3.25
C GLN A 40 34.87 -20.06 -2.91
N HIS A 41 35.33 -19.57 -1.76
CA HIS A 41 36.74 -19.68 -1.35
C HIS A 41 37.16 -21.08 -0.95
N ASN A 42 36.21 -21.97 -0.65
CA ASN A 42 36.47 -23.38 -0.39
C ASN A 42 36.58 -24.22 -1.66
N GLY A 43 36.55 -23.59 -2.87
CA GLY A 43 36.64 -24.24 -4.14
C GLY A 43 35.40 -25.01 -4.57
N LYS A 44 35.54 -25.80 -5.66
CA LYS A 44 34.45 -26.58 -6.20
C LYS A 44 34.42 -27.99 -5.61
N GLY A 45 33.22 -28.57 -5.55
CA GLY A 45 33.10 -30.02 -5.28
C GLY A 45 33.24 -30.36 -3.79
N VAL A 46 32.69 -29.55 -2.89
CA VAL A 46 32.66 -29.90 -1.46
C VAL A 46 31.96 -31.25 -1.26
N ASP A 47 32.66 -32.21 -0.63
CA ASP A 47 32.14 -33.57 -0.39
C ASP A 47 31.38 -33.60 0.96
N TYR A 48 30.12 -33.18 0.93
CA TYR A 48 29.23 -33.21 2.10
C TYR A 48 28.98 -34.66 2.60
N THR A 49 29.12 -35.67 1.76
CA THR A 49 28.97 -37.07 2.16
C THR A 49 30.15 -37.50 3.03
N ALA A 50 31.38 -37.13 2.63
CA ALA A 50 32.55 -37.35 3.47
C ALA A 50 32.47 -36.57 4.78
N TRP A 51 32.05 -35.32 4.73
CA TRP A 51 31.90 -34.52 5.94
C TRP A 51 30.87 -35.11 6.92
N LYS A 52 29.75 -35.59 6.42
CA LYS A 52 28.74 -36.28 7.24
C LYS A 52 29.32 -37.55 7.90
N LYS A 53 30.08 -38.33 7.17
CA LYS A 53 30.80 -39.49 7.73
C LYS A 53 31.84 -39.10 8.78
N ALA A 54 32.44 -37.92 8.65
CA ALA A 54 33.37 -37.35 9.62
C ALA A 54 32.69 -36.66 10.82
N GLY A 55 31.35 -36.82 10.95
CA GLY A 55 30.60 -36.28 12.08
C GLY A 55 30.12 -34.81 11.93
N LYS A 56 30.24 -34.21 10.73
CA LYS A 56 29.67 -32.89 10.47
C LYS A 56 28.19 -33.04 10.14
N THR A 57 27.34 -32.39 10.91
CA THR A 57 25.90 -32.63 10.89
C THR A 57 25.10 -31.46 10.30
N PHE A 58 25.75 -30.32 10.03
CA PHE A 58 25.16 -29.17 9.36
C PHE A 58 26.20 -28.32 8.63
N THR A 59 25.72 -27.42 7.79
CA THR A 59 26.55 -26.40 7.14
C THR A 59 25.83 -25.08 6.98
N MET A 60 26.58 -23.95 6.97
CA MET A 60 26.11 -22.65 6.54
C MET A 60 26.76 -22.32 5.20
N ILE A 61 25.96 -21.97 4.20
CA ILE A 61 26.42 -21.82 2.79
C ILE A 61 26.29 -20.34 2.40
N ARG A 62 27.37 -19.70 1.95
CA ARG A 62 27.27 -18.35 1.43
C ARG A 62 26.37 -18.32 0.19
N MET A 63 25.25 -17.58 0.34
CA MET A 63 24.32 -17.37 -0.76
C MET A 63 24.81 -16.25 -1.68
N SER A 64 25.25 -15.15 -1.09
CA SER A 64 25.48 -13.92 -1.84
C SER A 64 26.30 -12.92 -1.02
N TYR A 65 26.72 -11.85 -1.70
CA TYR A 65 27.41 -10.72 -1.06
C TYR A 65 27.05 -9.40 -1.76
N GLY A 66 27.01 -8.31 -1.01
CA GLY A 66 26.65 -6.99 -1.52
C GLY A 66 25.25 -6.93 -2.15
N ASN A 67 25.05 -5.98 -3.02
CA ASN A 67 23.71 -5.65 -3.50
C ASN A 67 23.09 -6.68 -4.44
N ASP A 68 23.89 -7.46 -5.20
CA ASP A 68 23.40 -8.25 -6.33
C ASP A 68 24.31 -9.42 -6.75
N HIS A 69 25.30 -9.79 -5.93
CA HIS A 69 26.25 -10.83 -6.29
C HIS A 69 25.90 -12.15 -5.64
N LEU A 70 25.53 -13.13 -6.48
CA LEU A 70 25.38 -14.53 -6.06
C LEU A 70 26.78 -15.15 -5.87
N ASP A 71 26.95 -15.95 -4.81
CA ASP A 71 28.19 -16.73 -4.68
C ASP A 71 28.26 -17.74 -5.83
N PRO A 72 29.37 -17.78 -6.60
CA PRO A 72 29.49 -18.65 -7.77
C PRO A 72 29.34 -20.15 -7.47
N GLN A 73 29.56 -20.57 -6.22
CA GLN A 73 29.41 -21.97 -5.80
C GLN A 73 28.09 -22.23 -5.07
N PHE A 74 27.20 -21.23 -4.95
CA PHE A 74 26.00 -21.35 -4.15
C PHE A 74 25.10 -22.52 -4.57
N TRP A 75 24.74 -22.58 -5.84
CA TRP A 75 23.84 -23.64 -6.32
C TRP A 75 24.47 -25.01 -6.24
N ASP A 76 25.77 -25.14 -6.52
CA ASP A 76 26.48 -26.40 -6.40
C ASP A 76 26.51 -26.87 -4.94
N ASN A 77 26.82 -25.99 -4.00
CA ASN A 77 26.87 -26.31 -2.58
C ASN A 77 25.50 -26.70 -2.01
N VAL A 78 24.42 -25.95 -2.31
CA VAL A 78 23.08 -26.30 -1.79
C VAL A 78 22.57 -27.62 -2.40
N ASN A 79 22.83 -27.87 -3.67
CA ASN A 79 22.46 -29.14 -4.33
C ASN A 79 23.24 -30.33 -3.76
N ALA A 80 24.52 -30.15 -3.49
CA ALA A 80 25.35 -31.21 -2.90
C ALA A 80 24.98 -31.47 -1.43
N ALA A 81 24.72 -30.45 -0.64
CA ALA A 81 24.23 -30.58 0.75
C ALA A 81 22.88 -31.29 0.79
N GLU A 82 21.93 -30.89 -0.07
CA GLU A 82 20.61 -31.53 -0.21
C GLU A 82 20.75 -33.02 -0.60
N ALA A 83 21.57 -33.34 -1.60
CA ALA A 83 21.78 -34.70 -2.06
C ALA A 83 22.43 -35.60 -0.98
N ALA A 84 23.35 -35.05 -0.16
CA ALA A 84 23.97 -35.75 0.94
C ALA A 84 23.03 -35.84 2.19
N GLY A 85 21.91 -35.13 2.17
CA GLY A 85 21.00 -35.04 3.30
C GLY A 85 21.64 -34.36 4.51
N VAL A 86 22.43 -33.31 4.26
CA VAL A 86 23.05 -32.47 5.30
C VAL A 86 22.17 -31.24 5.51
N PRO A 87 21.66 -31.00 6.70
CA PRO A 87 20.96 -29.75 7.05
C PRO A 87 21.81 -28.52 6.79
N PHE A 88 21.21 -27.51 6.17
CA PHE A 88 21.94 -26.29 5.89
C PHE A 88 21.12 -25.02 6.15
N GLY A 89 21.83 -23.95 6.45
CA GLY A 89 21.41 -22.58 6.37
C GLY A 89 22.18 -21.82 5.32
N VAL A 90 21.85 -20.56 5.15
CA VAL A 90 22.53 -19.70 4.17
C VAL A 90 22.94 -18.39 4.82
N TYR A 91 23.99 -17.76 4.26
CA TYR A 91 24.38 -16.44 4.71
C TYR A 91 24.67 -15.47 3.56
N HIS A 92 24.51 -14.19 3.86
CA HIS A 92 24.78 -13.08 2.97
C HIS A 92 25.86 -12.19 3.58
N TYR A 93 26.96 -12.01 2.88
CA TYR A 93 28.05 -11.12 3.28
C TYR A 93 27.70 -9.67 2.91
N SER A 94 27.62 -8.81 3.89
CA SER A 94 27.16 -7.42 3.72
C SER A 94 28.26 -6.46 3.35
N TYR A 95 27.91 -5.52 2.44
CA TYR A 95 28.66 -4.29 2.19
C TYR A 95 27.84 -3.03 2.43
N ALA A 96 26.69 -3.13 3.09
CA ALA A 96 25.78 -2.01 3.29
C ALA A 96 26.32 -0.95 4.27
N PHE A 97 26.36 0.31 3.85
CA PHE A 97 26.75 1.44 4.69
C PHE A 97 25.58 2.19 5.31
N ASN A 98 24.35 1.86 4.90
CA ASN A 98 23.12 2.47 5.38
C ASN A 98 21.93 1.51 5.23
N THR A 99 20.80 1.86 5.85
CA THR A 99 19.59 1.02 5.84
C THR A 99 18.96 0.85 4.46
N LYS A 100 19.18 1.80 3.52
CA LYS A 100 18.71 1.67 2.14
C LYS A 100 19.46 0.55 1.43
N GLU A 101 20.76 0.49 1.59
CA GLU A 101 21.61 -0.59 1.03
C GLU A 101 21.28 -1.93 1.69
N ALA A 102 21.15 -1.98 3.03
CA ALA A 102 20.71 -3.19 3.73
C ALA A 102 19.32 -3.68 3.24
N THR A 103 18.44 -2.74 2.81
CA THR A 103 17.16 -3.09 2.17
C THR A 103 17.35 -3.68 0.78
N ILE A 104 18.31 -3.17 -0.01
CA ILE A 104 18.65 -3.71 -1.33
C ILE A 104 19.20 -5.13 -1.18
N GLU A 105 20.17 -5.34 -0.29
CA GLU A 105 20.73 -6.66 0.03
C GLU A 105 19.64 -7.65 0.48
N ALA A 106 18.76 -7.24 1.40
CA ALA A 106 17.65 -8.08 1.85
C ALA A 106 16.68 -8.44 0.72
N ASN A 107 16.42 -7.52 -0.22
CA ASN A 107 15.57 -7.78 -1.38
C ASN A 107 16.23 -8.76 -2.35
N TYR A 108 17.54 -8.64 -2.57
CA TYR A 108 18.29 -9.58 -3.37
C TYR A 108 18.24 -10.99 -2.77
N VAL A 109 18.57 -11.13 -1.48
CA VAL A 109 18.49 -12.42 -0.76
C VAL A 109 17.08 -13.03 -0.88
N LYS A 110 16.03 -12.23 -0.68
CA LYS A 110 14.64 -12.71 -0.85
C LYS A 110 14.34 -13.20 -2.26
N SER A 111 14.94 -12.60 -3.28
CA SER A 111 14.78 -13.05 -4.68
C SER A 111 15.38 -14.43 -4.92
N VAL A 112 16.54 -14.72 -4.31
CA VAL A 112 17.19 -16.04 -4.36
C VAL A 112 16.41 -17.05 -3.52
N LEU A 113 15.99 -16.69 -2.30
CA LEU A 113 15.14 -17.54 -1.45
C LEU A 113 13.83 -17.94 -2.13
N ALA A 114 13.25 -17.06 -2.94
CA ALA A 114 12.04 -17.38 -3.71
C ALA A 114 12.30 -18.50 -4.75
N GLN A 115 13.50 -18.56 -5.32
CA GLN A 115 13.90 -19.63 -6.23
C GLN A 115 14.15 -20.97 -5.51
N MET A 116 14.53 -20.92 -4.24
CA MET A 116 14.76 -22.11 -3.39
C MET A 116 13.46 -22.69 -2.83
N LYS A 117 12.41 -21.89 -2.74
CA LYS A 117 11.17 -22.24 -2.04
C LYS A 117 10.56 -23.57 -2.51
N GLY A 118 10.43 -24.51 -1.55
CA GLY A 118 9.83 -25.83 -1.81
C GLY A 118 10.74 -26.82 -2.55
N LYS A 119 11.98 -26.46 -2.88
CA LYS A 119 12.92 -27.33 -3.61
C LYS A 119 13.85 -28.12 -2.70
N TYR A 120 14.18 -27.58 -1.52
CA TYR A 120 15.20 -28.11 -0.62
C TYR A 120 14.58 -28.55 0.70
N LYS A 121 14.64 -29.86 0.98
CA LYS A 121 14.13 -30.48 2.21
C LYS A 121 15.04 -30.22 3.41
N TYR A 122 16.35 -30.09 3.13
CA TYR A 122 17.36 -29.92 4.17
C TYR A 122 17.75 -28.44 4.40
N PHE A 123 17.13 -27.50 3.68
CA PHE A 123 17.22 -26.07 3.99
C PHE A 123 16.32 -25.76 5.19
N VAL A 124 16.83 -25.96 6.39
CA VAL A 124 16.07 -25.86 7.66
C VAL A 124 16.71 -24.91 8.68
N LEU A 125 17.95 -24.49 8.44
CA LEU A 125 18.67 -23.56 9.32
C LEU A 125 18.47 -22.10 8.89
N PRO A 126 18.90 -21.14 9.74
CA PRO A 126 18.66 -19.73 9.50
C PRO A 126 19.23 -19.14 8.21
N VAL A 127 18.75 -17.94 7.87
CA VAL A 127 19.34 -17.02 6.91
C VAL A 127 20.12 -15.96 7.69
N ALA A 128 21.44 -16.00 7.58
CA ALA A 128 22.31 -15.12 8.35
C ALA A 128 22.72 -13.88 7.55
N TYR A 129 22.82 -12.77 8.27
CA TYR A 129 23.42 -11.52 7.82
C TYR A 129 24.81 -11.42 8.40
N ASP A 130 25.81 -11.46 7.56
CA ASP A 130 27.21 -11.49 7.90
C ASP A 130 27.78 -10.07 7.92
N LEU A 131 28.15 -9.61 9.11
CA LEU A 131 28.60 -8.25 9.40
C LEU A 131 30.03 -8.28 9.96
N GLU A 132 31.01 -8.21 9.07
CA GLU A 132 32.43 -8.23 9.45
C GLU A 132 33.32 -7.34 8.59
N ASP A 133 32.79 -6.76 7.49
CA ASP A 133 33.60 -5.97 6.57
C ASP A 133 34.06 -4.65 7.18
N GLN A 134 35.36 -4.41 7.15
CA GLN A 134 35.98 -3.22 7.70
C GLN A 134 35.50 -1.92 7.03
N LEU A 135 35.08 -1.99 5.75
CA LEU A 135 34.55 -0.81 5.06
C LEU A 135 33.23 -0.32 5.69
N ILE A 136 32.43 -1.23 6.25
CA ILE A 136 31.22 -0.83 6.98
C ILE A 136 31.61 -0.02 8.22
N LEU A 137 32.61 -0.45 8.97
CA LEU A 137 33.08 0.29 10.16
C LEU A 137 33.64 1.68 9.81
N ASN A 138 34.29 1.79 8.65
CA ASN A 138 34.89 3.06 8.20
C ASN A 138 33.82 4.05 7.70
N ASN A 139 32.65 3.58 7.25
CA ASN A 139 31.61 4.39 6.61
C ASN A 139 30.30 4.48 7.41
N SER A 140 30.19 3.77 8.54
CA SER A 140 28.99 3.71 9.37
C SER A 140 29.32 3.86 10.85
N ASN A 141 28.36 4.33 11.61
CA ASN A 141 28.47 4.39 13.08
C ASN A 141 27.68 3.25 13.73
N LYS A 142 27.93 3.00 15.02
CA LYS A 142 27.27 1.94 15.80
C LYS A 142 25.73 1.95 15.66
N LYS A 143 25.09 3.13 15.73
CA LYS A 143 23.64 3.27 15.62
C LYS A 143 23.14 2.87 14.23
N THR A 144 23.90 3.16 13.21
CA THR A 144 23.56 2.80 11.83
C THR A 144 23.75 1.30 11.58
N ILE A 145 24.86 0.73 12.05
CA ILE A 145 25.17 -0.69 11.90
C ILE A 145 24.09 -1.58 12.51
N ILE A 146 23.63 -1.27 13.72
CA ILE A 146 22.54 -2.04 14.34
C ILE A 146 21.25 -1.94 13.53
N GLN A 147 20.97 -0.80 12.87
CA GLN A 147 19.80 -0.65 12.00
C GLN A 147 19.95 -1.44 10.69
N HIS A 148 21.17 -1.65 10.17
CA HIS A 148 21.39 -2.56 9.03
C HIS A 148 20.94 -3.98 9.40
N ALA A 149 21.44 -4.50 10.52
CA ALA A 149 21.08 -5.82 11.02
C ALA A 149 19.57 -5.96 11.22
N ILE A 150 18.93 -4.99 11.86
CA ILE A 150 17.47 -4.97 12.08
C ILE A 150 16.72 -4.95 10.76
N THR A 151 17.12 -4.10 9.82
CA THR A 151 16.46 -3.96 8.52
C THR A 151 16.49 -5.26 7.73
N PHE A 152 17.67 -5.89 7.65
CA PHE A 152 17.82 -7.16 6.96
C PHE A 152 17.03 -8.28 7.66
N CYS A 153 17.24 -8.48 8.95
CA CYS A 153 16.61 -9.54 9.72
C CYS A 153 15.08 -9.45 9.74
N ASP A 154 14.51 -8.25 9.86
CA ASP A 154 13.06 -8.07 9.78
C ASP A 154 12.51 -8.42 8.40
N ALA A 155 13.25 -8.10 7.32
CA ALA A 155 12.87 -8.46 5.96
C ALA A 155 12.90 -9.97 5.72
N ILE A 156 13.92 -10.69 6.26
CA ILE A 156 14.03 -12.16 6.20
C ILE A 156 12.89 -12.82 7.01
N ARG A 157 12.63 -12.33 8.21
CA ARG A 157 11.50 -12.81 9.03
C ARG A 157 10.17 -12.61 8.31
N ALA A 158 9.98 -11.45 7.68
CA ALA A 158 8.77 -11.15 6.92
C ALA A 158 8.59 -12.06 5.69
N ALA A 159 9.67 -12.65 5.19
CA ALA A 159 9.64 -13.63 4.12
C ALA A 159 9.37 -15.08 4.62
N GLY A 160 9.34 -15.29 5.94
CA GLY A 160 9.03 -16.60 6.54
C GLY A 160 10.25 -17.44 6.90
N TYR A 161 11.42 -16.82 7.02
CA TYR A 161 12.66 -17.50 7.41
C TYR A 161 13.12 -17.04 8.79
N THR A 162 13.91 -17.89 9.46
CA THR A 162 14.56 -17.54 10.72
C THR A 162 15.75 -16.62 10.44
N PRO A 163 15.75 -15.36 10.91
CA PRO A 163 16.87 -14.47 10.72
C PRO A 163 17.97 -14.73 11.74
N MET A 164 19.22 -14.56 11.31
CA MET A 164 20.42 -14.68 12.14
C MET A 164 21.38 -13.53 11.84
N VAL A 165 22.20 -13.16 12.80
CA VAL A 165 23.31 -12.22 12.60
C VAL A 165 24.61 -12.96 12.90
N TYR A 166 25.53 -12.93 11.93
CA TYR A 166 26.92 -13.37 12.14
C TYR A 166 27.81 -12.14 12.34
N ALA A 167 28.69 -12.27 13.32
CA ALA A 167 29.79 -11.33 13.54
C ALA A 167 30.85 -11.95 14.46
N ASN A 168 32.04 -11.35 14.45
CA ASN A 168 33.10 -11.71 15.40
C ASN A 168 32.95 -10.98 16.75
N LEU A 169 33.80 -11.33 17.72
CA LEU A 169 33.77 -10.77 19.06
C LEU A 169 33.85 -9.23 19.06
N ASN A 170 34.73 -8.64 18.23
CA ASN A 170 34.91 -7.19 18.16
C ASN A 170 33.61 -6.49 17.73
N TRP A 171 32.93 -7.02 16.71
CA TRP A 171 31.68 -6.47 16.21
C TRP A 171 30.57 -6.57 17.25
N PHE A 172 30.38 -7.74 17.85
CA PHE A 172 29.34 -7.92 18.87
C PHE A 172 29.56 -7.09 20.14
N THR A 173 30.82 -6.80 20.51
CA THR A 173 31.10 -6.05 21.72
C THR A 173 31.05 -4.54 21.48
N ASN A 174 31.59 -4.07 20.34
CA ASN A 174 31.83 -2.66 20.12
C ASN A 174 30.84 -1.98 19.17
N TYR A 175 30.23 -2.71 18.22
CA TYR A 175 29.45 -2.13 17.14
C TYR A 175 28.00 -2.60 17.07
N LEU A 176 27.71 -3.81 17.54
CA LEU A 176 26.37 -4.36 17.60
C LEU A 176 25.82 -4.32 19.02
N ASP A 177 24.51 -4.07 19.14
CA ASP A 177 23.81 -4.19 20.41
C ASP A 177 23.21 -5.60 20.51
N VAL A 178 23.98 -6.51 21.12
CA VAL A 178 23.64 -7.94 21.27
C VAL A 178 22.30 -8.11 22.00
N GLN A 179 22.03 -7.28 23.03
CA GLN A 179 20.79 -7.35 23.80
C GLN A 179 19.58 -6.98 22.93
N THR A 180 19.72 -5.93 22.10
CA THR A 180 18.68 -5.55 21.15
C THR A 180 18.45 -6.65 20.12
N LEU A 181 19.48 -7.25 19.53
CA LEU A 181 19.35 -8.34 18.57
C LEU A 181 18.64 -9.55 19.20
N HIS A 182 19.10 -9.95 20.38
CA HIS A 182 18.52 -11.08 21.12
C HIS A 182 17.06 -10.83 21.53
N SER A 183 16.73 -9.64 22.05
CA SER A 183 15.36 -9.28 22.45
C SER A 183 14.38 -9.25 21.26
N LYS A 184 14.87 -8.99 20.06
CA LYS A 184 14.10 -9.11 18.82
C LYS A 184 13.92 -10.56 18.36
N GLY A 185 14.57 -11.52 19.05
CA GLY A 185 14.51 -12.94 18.72
C GLY A 185 15.27 -13.29 17.43
N TYR A 186 16.30 -12.51 17.07
CA TYR A 186 17.22 -12.92 16.02
C TYR A 186 18.20 -13.94 16.58
N LYS A 187 18.57 -14.91 15.76
CA LYS A 187 19.59 -15.88 16.10
C LYS A 187 20.99 -15.27 15.98
N LEU A 188 21.94 -15.76 16.74
CA LEU A 188 23.27 -15.19 16.80
C LEU A 188 24.33 -16.25 16.44
N TRP A 189 25.12 -15.97 15.42
CA TRP A 189 26.24 -16.78 14.98
C TRP A 189 27.54 -16.02 15.29
N TYR A 190 28.26 -16.51 16.28
CA TYR A 190 29.38 -15.84 16.90
C TYR A 190 30.72 -16.43 16.45
N ALA A 191 31.60 -15.62 15.86
CA ALA A 191 32.94 -16.01 15.52
C ALA A 191 33.92 -15.55 16.63
N ASN A 192 34.59 -16.51 17.22
CA ASN A 192 35.66 -16.26 18.17
C ASN A 192 36.57 -17.49 18.25
N TRP A 193 37.64 -17.43 17.48
CA TRP A 193 38.57 -18.51 17.31
C TRP A 193 39.48 -18.60 18.55
N GLN A 194 39.15 -19.53 19.43
CA GLN A 194 39.91 -19.81 20.65
C GLN A 194 40.55 -21.19 20.55
N PRO A 195 41.79 -21.30 20.09
CA PRO A 195 42.41 -22.60 19.81
C PRO A 195 42.64 -23.48 21.04
N LYS A 196 42.34 -22.99 22.25
CA LYS A 196 42.61 -23.69 23.50
C LYS A 196 41.37 -24.20 24.27
N THR A 197 40.17 -23.89 23.82
CA THR A 197 38.95 -24.38 24.49
C THR A 197 38.30 -25.49 23.64
N THR A 198 38.42 -26.72 24.12
CA THR A 198 37.75 -27.88 23.54
C THR A 198 36.49 -28.23 24.32
N ASP A 199 35.99 -27.34 25.18
CA ASP A 199 34.78 -27.55 25.94
C ASP A 199 33.57 -27.07 25.14
N PHE A 200 32.81 -28.03 24.62
CA PHE A 200 31.55 -27.81 23.90
C PHE A 200 30.34 -28.26 24.72
N SER A 201 30.50 -28.45 26.04
CA SER A 201 29.44 -28.95 26.92
C SER A 201 28.24 -27.99 27.07
N ALA A 202 28.48 -26.68 26.84
CA ALA A 202 27.46 -25.64 26.96
C ALA A 202 27.66 -24.53 25.89
N PRO A 203 26.58 -23.79 25.54
CA PRO A 203 26.67 -22.61 24.66
C PRO A 203 27.68 -21.58 25.18
N VAL A 204 28.43 -20.98 24.26
CA VAL A 204 29.39 -19.93 24.59
C VAL A 204 28.71 -18.59 24.71
N GLN A 205 29.10 -17.82 25.76
CA GLN A 205 28.64 -16.45 25.93
C GLN A 205 29.35 -15.50 24.97
N ILE A 206 28.62 -14.61 24.34
CA ILE A 206 29.16 -13.57 23.47
C ILE A 206 29.80 -12.47 24.34
N GLY A 207 31.11 -12.51 24.44
CA GLY A 207 31.84 -11.61 25.35
C GLY A 207 31.34 -11.67 26.80
N LYS A 208 31.03 -10.51 27.40
CA LYS A 208 30.46 -10.39 28.76
C LYS A 208 29.03 -9.88 28.75
N THR A 209 28.26 -10.20 27.70
CA THR A 209 26.91 -9.62 27.46
C THR A 209 25.79 -10.32 28.22
N GLY A 210 26.01 -11.52 28.75
CA GLY A 210 24.95 -12.37 29.30
C GLY A 210 24.10 -13.09 28.22
N VAL A 211 24.37 -12.85 26.93
CA VAL A 211 23.71 -13.52 25.81
C VAL A 211 24.62 -14.62 25.28
N TYR A 212 24.00 -15.75 24.92
CA TYR A 212 24.72 -16.92 24.43
C TYR A 212 24.53 -17.07 22.92
N ALA A 213 25.56 -17.59 22.24
CA ALA A 213 25.52 -17.87 20.82
C ALA A 213 24.61 -19.06 20.51
N ASP A 214 23.83 -18.96 19.44
CA ASP A 214 23.09 -20.09 18.87
C ASP A 214 24.02 -20.99 18.03
N ILE A 215 24.95 -20.38 17.26
CA ILE A 215 26.06 -21.05 16.59
C ILE A 215 27.36 -20.37 16.99
N TRP A 216 28.40 -21.17 17.25
CA TRP A 216 29.75 -20.67 17.49
C TRP A 216 30.70 -21.19 16.42
N GLN A 217 31.29 -20.26 15.64
CA GLN A 217 32.42 -20.55 14.77
C GLN A 217 33.68 -20.51 15.64
N TYR A 218 34.17 -21.69 15.98
CA TYR A 218 35.21 -21.85 17.02
C TYR A 218 36.62 -22.00 16.45
N ALA A 219 36.74 -22.28 15.16
CA ALA A 219 38.04 -22.42 14.49
C ALA A 219 37.95 -21.99 13.03
N GLU A 220 39.00 -21.34 12.59
CA GLU A 220 39.25 -21.03 11.18
C GLU A 220 39.70 -22.29 10.44
N GLY A 221 39.23 -22.44 9.22
CA GLY A 221 39.75 -23.42 8.29
C GLY A 221 41.00 -22.96 7.58
N ASP A 222 41.37 -23.66 6.51
CA ASP A 222 42.42 -23.23 5.59
C ASP A 222 41.82 -23.03 4.20
N MET A 223 41.45 -21.78 3.92
CA MET A 223 40.84 -21.44 2.63
C MET A 223 41.74 -21.75 1.43
N ALA A 224 43.08 -21.64 1.59
CA ALA A 224 44.01 -21.97 0.54
C ALA A 224 44.03 -23.47 0.22
N ALA A 225 43.77 -24.30 1.23
CA ALA A 225 43.63 -25.75 1.09
C ALA A 225 42.17 -26.19 0.86
N GLY A 226 41.21 -25.26 0.74
CA GLY A 226 39.79 -25.55 0.61
C GLY A 226 39.12 -26.08 1.88
N VAL A 227 39.76 -25.94 3.04
CA VAL A 227 39.25 -26.39 4.32
C VAL A 227 38.28 -25.32 4.87
N PRO A 228 37.03 -25.69 5.19
CA PRO A 228 36.05 -24.73 5.71
C PRO A 228 36.26 -24.39 7.16
N ASP A 229 35.65 -23.30 7.62
CA ASP A 229 35.58 -22.95 9.02
C ASP A 229 34.70 -23.93 9.82
N TYR A 230 35.01 -24.08 11.09
CA TYR A 230 34.38 -25.08 11.96
C TYR A 230 33.40 -24.43 12.93
N ASN A 231 32.19 -25.02 12.97
CA ASN A 231 31.08 -24.51 13.74
C ASN A 231 30.52 -25.55 14.73
N VAL A 232 29.93 -25.06 15.81
CA VAL A 232 29.16 -25.87 16.76
C VAL A 232 27.84 -25.16 17.08
N LEU A 233 26.77 -25.94 17.22
CA LEU A 233 25.47 -25.49 17.73
C LEU A 233 24.96 -26.47 18.79
N TRP A 234 24.21 -25.99 19.77
CA TRP A 234 23.77 -26.80 20.91
C TRP A 234 22.28 -27.15 20.86
N ASP A 235 21.46 -26.32 20.29
CA ASP A 235 20.03 -26.59 20.11
C ASP A 235 19.62 -26.53 18.63
N PHE A 236 19.84 -27.66 17.97
CA PHE A 236 19.45 -27.79 16.56
C PHE A 236 17.96 -27.54 16.34
N LYS A 237 17.10 -28.01 17.29
CA LYS A 237 15.65 -27.86 17.20
C LYS A 237 15.21 -26.41 17.32
N ALA A 238 15.89 -25.59 18.12
CA ALA A 238 15.61 -24.16 18.25
C ALA A 238 15.98 -23.37 17.00
N LEU A 239 16.85 -23.92 16.13
CA LEU A 239 17.27 -23.30 14.88
C LEU A 239 16.54 -23.85 13.65
N ALA A 240 16.22 -25.13 13.65
CA ALA A 240 15.63 -25.85 12.52
C ALA A 240 14.12 -25.66 12.44
N HIS A 241 13.68 -24.54 11.84
CA HIS A 241 12.27 -24.25 11.67
C HIS A 241 11.87 -24.18 10.20
N VAL A 242 10.82 -24.91 9.84
CA VAL A 242 10.17 -24.85 8.52
C VAL A 242 8.81 -24.17 8.70
N TYR A 243 8.72 -22.89 8.41
CA TYR A 243 7.52 -22.11 8.61
C TYR A 243 6.56 -22.17 7.43
N SER A 244 5.28 -22.40 7.71
CA SER A 244 4.17 -22.22 6.77
C SER A 244 3.38 -20.97 7.13
N GLY A 245 3.19 -20.09 6.15
CA GLY A 245 2.52 -18.80 6.35
C GLY A 245 1.03 -18.88 6.01
N LYS A 246 0.17 -18.39 6.91
CA LYS A 246 -1.27 -18.20 6.68
C LYS A 246 -1.64 -16.73 6.86
N VAL A 247 -2.30 -16.13 5.86
CA VAL A 247 -2.83 -14.76 6.00
C VAL A 247 -3.97 -14.76 7.02
N ILE A 248 -3.81 -14.00 8.10
CA ILE A 248 -4.80 -13.86 9.19
C ILE A 248 -5.52 -12.51 9.17
N ALA A 249 -4.98 -11.52 8.47
CA ALA A 249 -5.64 -10.24 8.25
C ALA A 249 -5.30 -9.69 6.86
N GLN A 250 -6.32 -9.36 6.08
CA GLN A 250 -6.15 -8.71 4.78
C GLN A 250 -5.72 -7.26 4.97
N PRO A 251 -4.92 -6.69 4.05
CA PRO A 251 -4.55 -5.28 4.11
C PRO A 251 -5.77 -4.39 3.84
N THR A 252 -5.84 -3.28 4.56
CA THR A 252 -6.82 -2.21 4.30
C THR A 252 -6.23 -1.16 3.35
N CYS A 253 -6.91 -0.05 3.16
CA CYS A 253 -6.36 1.07 2.39
C CYS A 253 -5.09 1.66 3.02
N THR A 254 -4.95 1.61 4.34
CA THR A 254 -3.87 2.28 5.09
C THR A 254 -3.07 1.35 5.98
N ALA A 255 -3.65 0.23 6.41
CA ALA A 255 -2.98 -0.71 7.30
C ALA A 255 -2.46 -1.93 6.55
N TYR A 256 -1.29 -2.41 6.99
CA TYR A 256 -0.72 -3.66 6.50
C TYR A 256 -1.61 -4.84 6.89
N GLY A 257 -1.74 -5.80 5.98
CA GLY A 257 -2.27 -7.13 6.30
C GLY A 257 -1.22 -7.95 7.05
N LYS A 258 -1.69 -9.01 7.73
CA LYS A 258 -0.85 -9.82 8.61
C LYS A 258 -0.83 -11.28 8.16
N THR A 259 0.37 -11.87 8.20
CA THR A 259 0.60 -13.29 8.00
C THR A 259 1.07 -13.91 9.31
N LYS A 260 0.44 -15.00 9.73
CA LYS A 260 0.95 -15.85 10.81
C LYS A 260 1.77 -16.97 10.17
N TYR A 261 3.01 -17.09 10.59
CA TYR A 261 3.90 -18.19 10.25
C TYR A 261 3.89 -19.21 11.40
N THR A 262 3.68 -20.46 11.07
CA THR A 262 3.69 -21.56 12.04
C THR A 262 4.66 -22.63 11.57
N CYS A 263 5.58 -23.02 12.43
CA CYS A 263 6.49 -24.12 12.13
C CYS A 263 5.70 -25.42 12.00
N THR A 264 5.89 -26.12 10.88
CA THR A 264 5.19 -27.36 10.57
C THR A 264 5.68 -28.55 11.41
N GLN A 265 6.83 -28.41 12.08
CA GLN A 265 7.46 -29.46 12.86
C GLN A 265 7.18 -29.33 14.36
N CYS A 266 7.28 -28.13 14.92
CA CYS A 266 7.18 -27.92 16.39
C CYS A 266 5.99 -27.04 16.81
N GLY A 267 5.27 -26.42 15.86
CA GLY A 267 4.13 -25.54 16.14
C GLY A 267 4.52 -24.13 16.61
N ASP A 268 5.81 -23.82 16.75
CA ASP A 268 6.25 -22.45 17.02
C ASP A 268 5.67 -21.47 15.99
N SER A 269 5.29 -20.27 16.44
CA SER A 269 4.64 -19.35 15.52
C SER A 269 4.88 -17.87 15.86
N TYR A 270 4.91 -17.05 14.82
CA TYR A 270 4.97 -15.59 14.92
C TYR A 270 4.09 -14.94 13.86
N THR A 271 3.81 -13.65 14.04
CA THR A 271 2.96 -12.88 13.14
C THR A 271 3.71 -11.66 12.62
N VAL A 272 3.63 -11.41 11.32
CA VAL A 272 4.28 -10.27 10.66
C VAL A 272 3.25 -9.46 9.88
N ALA A 273 3.38 -8.14 9.92
CA ALA A 273 2.60 -7.20 9.10
C ALA A 273 3.33 -6.97 7.75
N ASN A 274 3.22 -7.93 6.83
CA ASN A 274 4.03 -7.98 5.61
C ASN A 274 3.25 -7.75 4.31
N ILE A 275 1.91 -7.63 4.37
CA ILE A 275 1.10 -7.40 3.16
C ILE A 275 0.83 -5.90 3.05
N LYS A 276 1.41 -5.26 2.04
CA LYS A 276 1.32 -3.79 1.86
C LYS A 276 -0.12 -3.28 1.82
N PRO A 277 -0.41 -2.09 2.37
CA PRO A 277 -1.70 -1.43 2.23
C PRO A 277 -2.08 -1.28 0.76
N LYS A 278 -3.38 -1.44 0.46
CA LYS A 278 -3.91 -1.34 -0.91
C LYS A 278 -3.91 0.09 -1.47
N GLY A 279 -3.74 1.09 -0.59
CA GLY A 279 -3.94 2.49 -0.94
C GLY A 279 -5.42 2.84 -1.12
N HIS A 280 -5.69 4.10 -1.45
CA HIS A 280 -7.05 4.58 -1.69
C HIS A 280 -7.39 4.61 -3.18
N SER A 281 -8.53 4.03 -3.55
CA SER A 281 -9.12 4.15 -4.88
C SER A 281 -10.19 5.24 -4.85
N TYR A 282 -9.81 6.48 -5.17
CA TYR A 282 -10.68 7.64 -5.10
C TYR A 282 -11.53 7.83 -6.37
N LYS A 283 -12.85 7.96 -6.19
CA LYS A 283 -13.79 8.39 -7.23
C LYS A 283 -14.36 9.77 -6.91
N SER A 284 -14.48 10.63 -7.93
CA SER A 284 -15.09 11.96 -7.78
C SER A 284 -16.57 11.84 -7.51
N GLN A 285 -17.07 12.63 -6.54
CA GLN A 285 -18.48 12.76 -6.18
C GLN A 285 -18.89 14.21 -6.36
N LEU A 286 -20.07 14.44 -6.94
CA LEU A 286 -20.64 15.77 -7.16
C LEU A 286 -22.05 15.82 -6.58
N THR A 287 -22.24 16.71 -5.60
CA THR A 287 -23.57 17.20 -5.22
C THR A 287 -23.74 18.58 -5.87
N LYS A 288 -24.68 18.69 -6.82
CA LYS A 288 -24.91 19.94 -7.55
C LYS A 288 -25.44 21.04 -6.64
N ALA A 289 -24.93 22.27 -6.83
CA ALA A 289 -25.50 23.44 -6.21
C ALA A 289 -26.85 23.80 -6.83
N THR A 290 -27.76 24.36 -6.06
CA THR A 290 -29.06 24.84 -6.51
C THR A 290 -29.18 26.36 -6.36
N THR A 291 -30.35 26.91 -6.54
CA THR A 291 -30.64 28.32 -6.20
C THR A 291 -30.73 28.55 -4.70
N ALA A 292 -30.97 27.50 -3.90
CA ALA A 292 -31.17 27.58 -2.47
C ALA A 292 -30.01 27.03 -1.63
N LYS A 293 -29.37 25.94 -2.12
CA LYS A 293 -28.35 25.20 -1.37
C LYS A 293 -27.03 25.15 -2.13
N ASP A 294 -25.91 25.25 -1.40
CA ASP A 294 -24.58 25.00 -1.92
C ASP A 294 -24.45 23.53 -2.33
N GLY A 295 -23.63 23.29 -3.37
CA GLY A 295 -23.17 21.98 -3.73
C GLY A 295 -21.78 21.68 -3.22
N GLN A 296 -21.26 20.51 -3.54
CA GLN A 296 -19.90 20.13 -3.21
C GLN A 296 -19.33 19.14 -4.22
N ILE A 297 -18.04 19.21 -4.45
CA ILE A 297 -17.27 18.20 -5.14
C ILE A 297 -16.20 17.67 -4.18
N TYR A 298 -16.01 16.36 -4.16
CA TYR A 298 -15.01 15.70 -3.32
C TYR A 298 -14.63 14.35 -3.92
N LYS A 299 -13.52 13.79 -3.45
CA LYS A 299 -13.12 12.43 -3.80
C LYS A 299 -13.45 11.49 -2.64
N LYS A 300 -14.13 10.39 -2.92
CA LYS A 300 -14.47 9.35 -1.95
C LYS A 300 -13.82 8.04 -2.36
N CYS A 301 -13.09 7.41 -1.44
CA CYS A 301 -12.53 6.08 -1.66
C CYS A 301 -13.65 5.05 -1.79
N SER A 302 -13.62 4.26 -2.86
CA SER A 302 -14.63 3.23 -3.12
C SER A 302 -14.53 2.03 -2.18
N VAL A 303 -13.40 1.87 -1.48
CA VAL A 303 -13.12 0.74 -0.58
C VAL A 303 -13.45 1.06 0.87
N CYS A 304 -12.89 2.16 1.41
CA CYS A 304 -13.01 2.50 2.84
C CYS A 304 -13.92 3.71 3.12
N GLY A 305 -14.42 4.39 2.07
CA GLY A 305 -15.28 5.56 2.24
C GLY A 305 -14.55 6.85 2.60
N ALA A 306 -13.23 6.84 2.80
CA ALA A 306 -12.45 8.04 3.14
C ALA A 306 -12.69 9.15 2.11
N VAL A 307 -12.83 10.38 2.59
CA VAL A 307 -13.13 11.57 1.76
C VAL A 307 -11.94 12.52 1.79
N THR A 308 -11.61 13.06 0.61
CA THR A 308 -10.55 14.07 0.47
C THR A 308 -10.93 15.11 -0.58
N GLY A 309 -10.25 16.25 -0.58
CA GLY A 309 -10.39 17.29 -1.61
C GLY A 309 -11.78 17.93 -1.67
N LYS A 310 -12.47 18.11 -0.54
CA LYS A 310 -13.79 18.70 -0.47
C LYS A 310 -13.75 20.18 -0.85
N THR A 311 -14.49 20.53 -1.92
CA THR A 311 -14.64 21.90 -2.41
C THR A 311 -16.13 22.24 -2.48
N VAL A 312 -16.50 23.41 -1.94
CA VAL A 312 -17.88 23.90 -1.95
C VAL A 312 -18.17 24.61 -3.29
N ILE A 313 -19.30 24.27 -3.89
CA ILE A 313 -19.87 24.96 -5.06
C ILE A 313 -20.94 25.88 -4.54
N ALA A 314 -20.64 27.19 -4.53
CA ALA A 314 -21.56 28.19 -4.00
C ALA A 314 -22.87 28.23 -4.82
N LYS A 315 -24.01 28.29 -4.14
CA LYS A 315 -25.37 28.30 -4.75
C LYS A 315 -25.56 29.45 -5.74
N ALA A 316 -26.39 29.22 -6.76
CA ALA A 316 -26.74 30.23 -7.77
C ALA A 316 -27.83 31.17 -7.22
N SER A 317 -27.46 32.15 -6.39
CA SER A 317 -28.40 32.98 -5.64
C SER A 317 -28.87 34.26 -6.32
N ASN A 318 -28.08 34.79 -7.26
CA ASN A 318 -28.36 36.05 -7.91
C ASN A 318 -28.64 35.82 -9.43
N ILE A 319 -29.93 35.58 -9.71
CA ILE A 319 -30.40 35.38 -11.09
C ILE A 319 -31.42 36.49 -11.37
N LYS A 320 -31.09 37.41 -12.29
CA LYS A 320 -31.93 38.59 -12.59
C LYS A 320 -31.85 39.01 -14.05
N LEU A 321 -32.90 39.68 -14.51
CA LEU A 321 -32.91 40.38 -15.78
C LEU A 321 -32.28 41.76 -15.61
N ASN A 322 -31.61 42.28 -16.65
CA ASN A 322 -31.09 43.62 -16.61
C ASN A 322 -32.19 44.67 -16.71
N LYS A 323 -33.36 44.32 -17.29
CA LYS A 323 -34.51 45.20 -17.47
C LYS A 323 -35.80 44.36 -17.41
N THR A 324 -36.81 44.84 -16.66
CA THR A 324 -38.10 44.18 -16.46
C THR A 324 -39.28 44.81 -17.17
N ALA A 325 -39.05 45.99 -17.77
CA ALA A 325 -40.08 46.68 -18.57
C ALA A 325 -39.46 47.36 -19.78
N TYR A 326 -40.11 47.24 -20.90
CA TYR A 326 -39.80 47.88 -22.15
C TYR A 326 -41.04 48.64 -22.66
N THR A 327 -40.82 49.66 -23.51
CA THR A 327 -41.91 50.34 -24.25
C THR A 327 -41.91 49.78 -25.68
N TYR A 328 -43.08 49.45 -26.19
CA TYR A 328 -43.25 48.94 -27.55
C TYR A 328 -42.59 49.83 -28.59
N ASN A 329 -41.76 49.25 -29.43
CA ASN A 329 -41.02 49.93 -30.49
C ASN A 329 -41.04 49.19 -31.83
N GLY A 330 -41.88 48.16 -31.97
CA GLY A 330 -42.03 47.37 -33.21
C GLY A 330 -40.86 46.41 -33.47
N LYS A 331 -39.85 46.31 -32.61
CA LYS A 331 -38.72 45.40 -32.69
C LYS A 331 -38.76 44.36 -31.55
N VAL A 332 -38.02 43.24 -31.74
CA VAL A 332 -37.85 42.23 -30.67
C VAL A 332 -37.07 42.87 -29.50
N GLN A 333 -37.64 42.77 -28.31
CA GLN A 333 -37.09 43.32 -27.06
C GLN A 333 -36.77 42.17 -26.09
N LYS A 334 -35.48 41.90 -25.95
CA LYS A 334 -34.95 40.74 -25.22
C LYS A 334 -34.04 41.20 -24.07
N PRO A 335 -34.43 41.06 -22.81
CA PRO A 335 -33.57 41.41 -21.70
C PRO A 335 -32.36 40.45 -21.63
N SER A 336 -31.22 40.96 -21.21
CA SER A 336 -30.08 40.14 -20.85
C SER A 336 -30.28 39.55 -19.46
N VAL A 337 -29.69 38.33 -19.23
CA VAL A 337 -29.74 37.63 -17.97
C VAL A 337 -28.39 37.68 -17.30
N THR A 338 -28.34 38.02 -16.04
CA THR A 338 -27.18 37.90 -15.18
C THR A 338 -27.40 36.79 -14.19
N VAL A 339 -26.43 35.87 -14.09
CA VAL A 339 -26.42 34.77 -13.10
C VAL A 339 -25.11 34.83 -12.35
N LYS A 340 -25.19 35.02 -11.03
CA LYS A 340 -24.04 34.97 -10.13
C LYS A 340 -24.29 33.99 -8.99
N ASN A 341 -23.22 33.39 -8.47
CA ASN A 341 -23.32 32.60 -7.25
C ASN A 341 -23.35 33.48 -6.00
N SER A 342 -23.55 32.87 -4.83
CA SER A 342 -23.62 33.58 -3.54
C SER A 342 -22.33 34.29 -3.13
N LYS A 343 -21.21 33.94 -3.76
CA LYS A 343 -19.91 34.61 -3.59
C LYS A 343 -19.65 35.71 -4.62
N GLY A 344 -20.67 36.08 -5.40
CA GLY A 344 -20.57 37.14 -6.42
C GLY A 344 -19.92 36.74 -7.75
N LYS A 345 -19.41 35.52 -7.89
CA LYS A 345 -18.81 35.02 -9.13
C LYS A 345 -19.87 34.85 -10.21
N ALA A 346 -19.63 35.42 -11.39
CA ALA A 346 -20.48 35.23 -12.56
C ALA A 346 -20.43 33.76 -13.05
N LEU A 347 -21.60 33.19 -13.36
CA LEU A 347 -21.74 31.91 -13.98
C LEU A 347 -21.76 32.05 -15.51
N LYS A 348 -21.30 31.04 -16.22
CA LYS A 348 -21.15 31.05 -17.67
C LYS A 348 -22.38 30.46 -18.37
N ASN A 349 -22.98 31.24 -19.27
CA ASN A 349 -24.04 30.74 -20.17
C ASN A 349 -23.44 29.64 -21.08
N GLY A 350 -24.21 28.62 -21.33
CA GLY A 350 -23.75 27.44 -22.09
C GLY A 350 -23.01 26.39 -21.26
N THR A 351 -22.36 26.77 -20.16
CA THR A 351 -21.63 25.84 -19.25
C THR A 351 -22.40 25.61 -17.95
N ASP A 352 -22.74 26.67 -17.22
CA ASP A 352 -23.35 26.60 -15.90
C ASP A 352 -24.88 26.78 -15.95
N TYR A 353 -25.38 27.42 -17.01
CA TYR A 353 -26.81 27.60 -17.25
C TYR A 353 -27.13 27.78 -18.73
N THR A 354 -28.40 27.70 -19.06
CA THR A 354 -28.97 28.11 -20.35
C THR A 354 -30.14 29.05 -20.14
N VAL A 355 -30.44 29.91 -21.12
CA VAL A 355 -31.58 30.82 -21.09
C VAL A 355 -32.52 30.50 -22.23
N SER A 356 -33.81 30.29 -21.89
CA SER A 356 -34.87 30.11 -22.86
C SER A 356 -35.77 31.35 -22.85
N TYR A 357 -35.99 31.89 -24.00
CA TYR A 357 -36.89 33.03 -24.23
C TYR A 357 -38.15 32.58 -24.97
N PRO A 358 -39.33 33.19 -24.68
CA PRO A 358 -40.56 32.90 -25.35
C PRO A 358 -40.52 33.42 -26.79
N LYS A 359 -41.47 32.96 -27.63
CA LYS A 359 -41.74 33.53 -28.94
C LYS A 359 -42.47 34.85 -28.81
N GLY A 360 -42.45 35.70 -29.87
CA GLY A 360 -43.28 36.89 -29.96
C GLY A 360 -42.88 38.10 -29.18
N MET A 361 -41.67 38.20 -28.67
CA MET A 361 -41.11 39.32 -27.86
C MET A 361 -41.06 40.67 -28.60
N LYS A 362 -41.88 40.86 -29.60
CA LYS A 362 -42.06 42.07 -30.38
C LYS A 362 -43.33 42.85 -29.96
N ASN A 363 -44.34 42.15 -29.48
CA ASN A 363 -45.64 42.71 -29.20
C ASN A 363 -45.80 43.15 -27.74
N VAL A 364 -46.79 44.00 -27.47
CA VAL A 364 -47.16 44.33 -26.08
C VAL A 364 -47.63 43.07 -25.38
N GLY A 365 -47.19 42.88 -24.14
CA GLY A 365 -47.52 41.73 -23.35
C GLY A 365 -46.52 41.38 -22.24
N LYS A 366 -46.84 40.38 -21.44
CA LYS A 366 -45.99 39.82 -20.40
C LYS A 366 -45.26 38.59 -20.93
N TYR A 367 -43.97 38.56 -20.75
CA TYR A 367 -43.09 37.49 -21.23
C TYR A 367 -42.33 36.85 -20.12
N THR A 368 -42.15 35.53 -20.17
CA THR A 368 -41.41 34.78 -19.17
C THR A 368 -40.10 34.27 -19.76
N VAL A 369 -39.00 34.59 -19.12
CA VAL A 369 -37.66 34.05 -19.41
C VAL A 369 -37.34 32.99 -18.42
N LYS A 370 -36.93 31.79 -18.88
CA LYS A 370 -36.53 30.68 -18.05
C LYS A 370 -35.02 30.50 -18.10
N VAL A 371 -34.37 30.50 -16.94
CA VAL A 371 -32.97 30.12 -16.74
C VAL A 371 -32.95 28.70 -16.19
N SER A 372 -32.27 27.80 -16.90
CA SER A 372 -32.09 26.41 -16.48
C SER A 372 -30.61 26.21 -16.11
N LEU A 373 -30.34 25.85 -14.87
CA LEU A 373 -29.00 25.55 -14.36
C LEU A 373 -28.52 24.19 -14.88
N LYS A 374 -27.19 24.07 -15.15
CA LYS A 374 -26.57 22.82 -15.60
C LYS A 374 -25.12 22.69 -15.12
N GLY A 375 -24.41 21.66 -15.55
CA GLY A 375 -23.03 21.39 -15.09
C GLY A 375 -22.99 21.09 -13.59
N ASN A 376 -22.27 21.90 -12.85
CA ASN A 376 -22.16 21.82 -11.39
C ASN A 376 -23.39 22.38 -10.65
N TYR A 377 -24.38 22.86 -11.40
CA TYR A 377 -25.60 23.46 -10.86
C TYR A 377 -26.81 22.69 -11.32
N SER A 378 -27.94 22.83 -10.59
CA SER A 378 -29.22 22.21 -10.92
C SER A 378 -30.39 23.09 -10.51
N GLY A 379 -31.55 22.89 -11.18
CA GLY A 379 -32.74 23.65 -10.97
C GLY A 379 -32.98 24.70 -12.03
N SER A 380 -34.02 25.52 -11.87
CA SER A 380 -34.35 26.59 -12.81
C SER A 380 -35.00 27.76 -12.08
N LYS A 381 -34.99 28.94 -12.72
CA LYS A 381 -35.70 30.14 -12.28
C LYS A 381 -36.39 30.79 -13.47
N SER A 382 -37.68 31.07 -13.32
CA SER A 382 -38.44 31.88 -14.26
C SER A 382 -38.56 33.31 -13.80
N MET A 383 -38.46 34.24 -14.71
CA MET A 383 -38.56 35.68 -14.46
C MET A 383 -39.40 36.33 -15.53
N THR A 384 -40.17 37.35 -15.19
CA THR A 384 -41.03 38.02 -16.15
C THR A 384 -40.56 39.42 -16.44
N TYR A 385 -40.85 39.86 -17.66
CA TYR A 385 -40.74 41.26 -18.05
C TYR A 385 -41.94 41.64 -18.94
N ASN A 386 -42.23 42.92 -19.00
CA ASN A 386 -43.37 43.44 -19.77
C ASN A 386 -42.85 44.28 -20.97
N ILE A 387 -43.56 44.19 -22.09
CA ILE A 387 -43.51 45.19 -23.14
C ILE A 387 -44.80 45.99 -23.02
N ASN A 388 -44.69 47.22 -22.56
CA ASN A 388 -45.83 48.11 -22.36
C ASN A 388 -46.20 48.85 -23.66
N PRO A 389 -47.45 49.22 -23.90
CA PRO A 389 -47.82 50.07 -24.99
C PRO A 389 -47.01 51.39 -24.97
N LYS A 390 -46.94 52.04 -26.13
CA LYS A 390 -46.46 53.42 -26.16
C LYS A 390 -47.38 54.31 -25.35
N GLY A 391 -46.78 55.13 -24.52
CA GLY A 391 -47.52 56.20 -23.81
C GLY A 391 -48.10 57.22 -24.81
N THR A 392 -49.08 57.96 -24.34
CA THR A 392 -49.61 59.11 -25.03
C THR A 392 -49.56 60.30 -24.07
N SER A 393 -49.72 61.49 -24.59
CA SER A 393 -49.83 62.73 -23.84
C SER A 393 -51.20 63.34 -24.03
N VAL A 394 -51.73 63.98 -23.03
CA VAL A 394 -52.91 64.85 -23.10
C VAL A 394 -52.58 66.00 -24.02
N SER A 395 -53.34 66.21 -25.07
CA SER A 395 -53.18 67.27 -26.04
C SER A 395 -54.04 68.52 -25.70
N LYS A 396 -55.15 68.29 -25.01
CA LYS A 396 -56.02 69.38 -24.61
C LYS A 396 -56.93 68.95 -23.46
N VAL A 397 -57.11 69.83 -22.51
CA VAL A 397 -58.12 69.75 -21.47
C VAL A 397 -59.03 70.96 -21.64
N THR A 398 -60.29 70.71 -21.74
CA THR A 398 -61.31 71.78 -21.90
C THR A 398 -62.34 71.64 -20.80
N ALA A 399 -62.70 72.81 -20.14
CA ALA A 399 -63.77 72.83 -19.14
C ALA A 399 -65.12 72.43 -19.81
N ALA A 400 -65.94 71.69 -19.07
CA ALA A 400 -67.28 71.28 -19.48
C ALA A 400 -68.20 71.44 -18.28
N LYS A 401 -69.55 71.52 -18.50
CA LYS A 401 -70.51 71.63 -17.40
C LYS A 401 -70.42 70.41 -16.47
N LYS A 402 -70.01 70.64 -15.24
CA LYS A 402 -69.77 69.58 -14.24
C LYS A 402 -68.61 68.62 -14.51
N GLY A 403 -67.54 69.06 -15.26
CA GLY A 403 -66.42 68.19 -15.57
C GLY A 403 -65.45 68.85 -16.55
N PHE A 404 -64.66 68.02 -17.21
CA PHE A 404 -63.69 68.45 -18.26
C PHE A 404 -63.64 67.43 -19.37
N LYS A 405 -63.31 67.84 -20.54
CA LYS A 405 -63.06 67.04 -21.74
C LYS A 405 -61.52 66.93 -21.91
N VAL A 406 -61.02 65.70 -21.94
CA VAL A 406 -59.60 65.43 -22.21
C VAL A 406 -59.47 64.89 -23.64
N THR A 407 -58.59 65.44 -24.40
CA THR A 407 -58.16 64.92 -25.69
C THR A 407 -56.70 64.51 -25.66
N TRP A 408 -56.36 63.41 -26.31
CA TRP A 408 -55.00 62.89 -26.39
C TRP A 408 -54.73 62.33 -27.78
N LYS A 409 -53.45 62.15 -28.12
CA LYS A 409 -53.01 61.54 -29.37
C LYS A 409 -53.25 60.05 -29.31
N LYS A 410 -54.09 59.52 -30.25
CA LYS A 410 -54.40 58.08 -30.34
C LYS A 410 -53.13 57.30 -30.66
N GLN A 411 -52.86 56.26 -29.87
CA GLN A 411 -51.85 55.23 -30.15
C GLN A 411 -52.57 54.01 -30.75
N ALA A 412 -52.52 53.91 -32.08
CA ALA A 412 -53.30 52.90 -32.81
C ALA A 412 -52.68 51.46 -32.71
N THR A 413 -51.41 51.36 -32.47
CA THR A 413 -50.70 50.10 -32.54
C THR A 413 -50.53 49.48 -31.16
N GLN A 414 -50.97 48.24 -30.93
CA GLN A 414 -50.80 47.50 -29.68
C GLN A 414 -51.36 48.17 -28.42
N THR A 415 -52.43 48.96 -28.59
CA THR A 415 -53.14 49.67 -27.50
C THR A 415 -54.61 49.34 -27.58
N THR A 416 -55.15 48.74 -26.49
CA THR A 416 -56.53 48.27 -26.39
C THR A 416 -57.43 49.28 -25.66
N GLY A 417 -56.86 50.30 -25.02
CA GLY A 417 -57.61 51.31 -24.26
C GLY A 417 -56.71 52.34 -23.62
N TYR A 418 -57.31 53.32 -22.96
CA TYR A 418 -56.64 54.36 -22.20
C TYR A 418 -57.23 54.45 -20.79
N GLN A 419 -56.41 54.78 -19.85
CA GLN A 419 -56.87 55.12 -18.50
C GLN A 419 -56.54 56.59 -18.26
N VAL A 420 -57.57 57.37 -17.93
CA VAL A 420 -57.42 58.74 -17.48
C VAL A 420 -57.42 58.77 -15.97
N GLN A 421 -56.38 59.42 -15.42
CA GLN A 421 -56.27 59.67 -13.98
C GLN A 421 -56.28 61.18 -13.73
N TYR A 422 -56.97 61.64 -12.73
CA TYR A 422 -57.03 63.02 -12.31
C TYR A 422 -56.90 63.14 -10.78
N SER A 423 -56.37 64.24 -10.32
CA SER A 423 -56.32 64.60 -8.91
C SER A 423 -57.14 65.82 -8.63
N THR A 424 -57.75 65.88 -7.47
CA THR A 424 -58.58 66.99 -6.95
C THR A 424 -57.83 67.87 -5.94
N SER A 425 -56.49 67.67 -5.81
CA SER A 425 -55.68 68.52 -4.91
C SER A 425 -55.28 69.81 -5.59
#